data_22389f70f31a7180300f9ef5b78066de
#
_entry.id   22389f70f31a7180300f9ef5b78066de
#
_cell.length_a   1.000
_cell.length_b   1.000
_cell.length_c   1.000
_cell.angle_alpha   90.00
_cell.angle_beta   90.00
_cell.angle_gamma   90.00
#
_symmetry.space_group_name_H-M   'P 1'
#
loop_
_entity.id
_entity.type
_entity.pdbx_description
1 polymer ?
#
loop_
_entity_poly.entity_id
_entity_poly.type
_entity_poly.pdbx_seq_one_letter_code
_entity_poly.pdbx_strand_id
1 'polypeptide(L)'
;MEFKYDFNNIFAKILKKEIPNDTVFETAHSLAFKDINPAAPIHILVIPKGSYVNYDHFISQASDEEIIDFNKTINEVIKKENLDPERNGNGYRLIANTGLNGVQEVPHLHFHILGGRNMGVMVPRK
;
A
#
# COMPACT_ATOMS: atom_id res chain seq x y z
N MET A 1 -4.28 11.60 -21.01
CA MET A 1 -4.50 12.04 -19.63
C MET A 1 -3.17 12.27 -18.96
N GLU A 2 -3.06 13.37 -18.25
CA GLU A 2 -1.83 13.75 -17.58
C GLU A 2 -1.98 13.60 -16.06
N PHE A 3 -1.06 12.84 -15.46
CA PHE A 3 -1.03 12.67 -14.01
C PHE A 3 -0.02 13.66 -13.42
N LYS A 4 -0.44 14.36 -12.36
CA LYS A 4 0.42 15.31 -11.67
C LYS A 4 0.80 14.74 -10.31
N TYR A 5 2.10 14.59 -10.09
CA TYR A 5 2.62 14.09 -8.84
C TYR A 5 3.13 15.22 -7.96
N ASP A 6 2.71 15.24 -6.71
CA ASP A 6 3.19 16.21 -5.71
C ASP A 6 4.39 15.62 -4.99
N PHE A 7 5.58 16.12 -5.29
CA PHE A 7 6.82 15.63 -4.67
C PHE A 7 6.97 16.01 -3.20
N ASN A 8 6.04 16.77 -2.65
CA ASN A 8 6.03 17.13 -1.22
C ASN A 8 5.12 16.24 -0.38
N ASN A 9 4.56 15.18 -0.94
CA ASN A 9 3.74 14.27 -0.16
C ASN A 9 4.60 13.47 0.82
N ILE A 10 3.95 13.00 1.88
CA ILE A 10 4.66 12.33 2.99
C ILE A 10 5.37 11.05 2.55
N PHE A 11 4.81 10.29 1.59
CA PHE A 11 5.45 9.06 1.13
C PHE A 11 6.67 9.34 0.27
N ALA A 12 6.65 10.40 -0.54
CA ALA A 12 7.83 10.84 -1.26
C ALA A 12 8.95 11.20 -0.29
N LYS A 13 8.61 11.84 0.83
CA LYS A 13 9.59 12.18 1.87
C LYS A 13 10.15 10.96 2.57
N ILE A 14 9.33 9.94 2.80
CA ILE A 14 9.78 8.66 3.35
C ILE A 14 10.78 8.00 2.39
N LEU A 15 10.48 8.00 1.09
CA LEU A 15 11.37 7.41 0.09
C LEU A 15 12.70 8.14 -0.02
N LYS A 16 12.71 9.46 0.21
CA LYS A 16 13.93 10.27 0.24
C LYS A 16 14.67 10.16 1.58
N LYS A 17 14.12 9.44 2.54
CA LYS A 17 14.67 9.28 3.89
C LYS A 17 14.67 10.58 4.69
N GLU A 18 13.80 11.50 4.35
CA GLU A 18 13.60 12.74 5.11
C GLU A 18 12.70 12.49 6.33
N ILE A 19 11.85 11.47 6.26
CA ILE A 19 10.97 11.06 7.35
C ILE A 19 11.22 9.57 7.60
N PRO A 20 11.39 9.15 8.87
CA PRO A 20 11.60 7.73 9.18
C PRO A 20 10.33 6.91 8.99
N ASN A 21 10.47 5.61 8.82
CA ASN A 21 9.37 4.67 8.74
C ASN A 21 9.76 3.36 9.42
N ASP A 22 8.75 2.58 9.80
CA ASP A 22 8.97 1.26 10.37
C ASP A 22 8.85 0.25 9.23
N THR A 23 9.97 -0.02 8.57
CA THR A 23 10.03 -0.87 7.39
C THR A 23 9.70 -2.32 7.72
N VAL A 24 8.79 -2.90 6.95
CA VAL A 24 8.44 -4.33 7.05
C VAL A 24 9.14 -5.13 5.96
N PHE A 25 9.20 -4.58 4.75
CA PHE A 25 9.79 -5.27 3.60
C PHE A 25 10.16 -4.24 2.54
N GLU A 26 11.25 -4.48 1.85
CA GLU A 26 11.70 -3.54 0.81
C GLU A 26 12.36 -4.31 -0.33
N THR A 27 12.08 -3.84 -1.56
CA THR A 27 12.69 -4.37 -2.78
C THR A 27 13.29 -3.22 -3.58
N ALA A 28 13.81 -3.52 -4.78
CA ALA A 28 14.32 -2.48 -5.66
C ALA A 28 13.24 -1.47 -6.06
N HIS A 29 11.98 -1.90 -6.19
CA HIS A 29 10.89 -1.08 -6.71
C HIS A 29 9.77 -0.78 -5.73
N SER A 30 9.77 -1.38 -4.54
CA SER A 30 8.65 -1.27 -3.59
C SER A 30 9.12 -1.14 -2.15
N LEU A 31 8.29 -0.51 -1.32
CA LEU A 31 8.55 -0.37 0.11
C LEU A 31 7.26 -0.68 0.87
N ALA A 32 7.37 -1.49 1.90
CA ALA A 32 6.26 -1.79 2.79
C ALA A 32 6.63 -1.35 4.21
N PHE A 33 5.73 -0.63 4.87
CA PHE A 33 5.98 -0.11 6.21
C PHE A 33 4.69 -0.02 7.03
N LYS A 34 4.82 0.02 8.34
CA LYS A 34 3.66 0.08 9.24
C LYS A 34 3.01 1.46 9.20
N ASP A 35 1.67 1.48 9.16
CA ASP A 35 0.91 2.72 9.29
C ASP A 35 1.06 3.22 10.74
N ILE A 36 1.36 4.51 10.89
CA ILE A 36 1.54 5.11 12.23
C ILE A 36 0.21 5.32 12.96
N ASN A 37 -0.90 5.28 12.23
CA ASN A 37 -2.25 5.36 12.80
C ASN A 37 -3.04 4.13 12.40
N PRO A 38 -2.70 2.94 12.94
CA PRO A 38 -3.27 1.70 12.46
C PRO A 38 -4.77 1.60 12.72
N ALA A 39 -5.50 1.13 11.70
CA ALA A 39 -6.94 0.87 11.80
C ALA A 39 -7.23 -0.57 12.21
N ALA A 40 -6.20 -1.40 12.33
CA ALA A 40 -6.30 -2.80 12.69
C ALA A 40 -5.01 -3.23 13.40
N PRO A 41 -4.99 -4.39 14.11
CA PRO A 41 -3.78 -4.88 14.75
C PRO A 41 -2.60 -5.02 13.79
N ILE A 42 -2.89 -5.40 12.52
CA ILE A 42 -1.91 -5.39 11.46
C ILE A 42 -2.40 -4.41 10.42
N HIS A 43 -1.63 -3.35 10.16
CA HIS A 43 -1.96 -2.34 9.17
C HIS A 43 -0.66 -1.89 8.51
N ILE A 44 -0.41 -2.41 7.31
CA ILE A 44 0.81 -2.16 6.58
C ILE A 44 0.48 -1.48 5.26
N LEU A 45 1.28 -0.49 4.90
CA LEU A 45 1.18 0.21 3.63
C LEU A 45 2.25 -0.32 2.69
N VAL A 46 1.87 -0.58 1.44
CA VAL A 46 2.82 -0.95 0.40
C VAL A 46 2.77 0.12 -0.67
N ILE A 47 3.92 0.69 -0.99
CA ILE A 47 4.04 1.74 -2.00
C ILE A 47 5.06 1.37 -3.06
N PRO A 48 4.87 1.77 -4.33
CA PRO A 48 5.94 1.71 -5.31
C PRO A 48 6.94 2.83 -5.02
N LYS A 49 8.20 2.61 -5.38
CA LYS A 49 9.24 3.65 -5.22
C LYS A 49 9.13 4.72 -6.29
N GLY A 50 8.58 4.39 -7.45
CA GLY A 50 8.32 5.37 -8.50
C GLY A 50 7.22 6.35 -8.09
N SER A 51 7.21 7.51 -8.75
CA SER A 51 6.32 8.63 -8.41
C SER A 51 4.97 8.48 -9.09
N TYR A 52 4.16 7.55 -8.60
CA TYR A 52 2.83 7.26 -9.14
C TYR A 52 1.75 7.75 -8.19
N VAL A 53 0.80 8.53 -8.70
CA VAL A 53 -0.26 9.15 -7.89
C VAL A 53 -1.26 8.13 -7.37
N ASN A 54 -1.68 7.22 -8.26
CA ASN A 54 -2.74 6.26 -7.97
C ASN A 54 -2.58 5.01 -8.83
N TYR A 55 -3.53 4.09 -8.69
CA TYR A 55 -3.51 2.82 -9.40
C TYR A 55 -3.49 3.01 -10.93
N ASP A 56 -4.32 3.92 -11.44
CA ASP A 56 -4.42 4.15 -12.89
C ASP A 56 -3.10 4.68 -13.46
N HIS A 57 -2.47 5.61 -12.75
CA HIS A 57 -1.17 6.15 -13.14
C HIS A 57 -0.13 5.04 -13.18
N PHE A 58 -0.09 4.23 -12.14
CA PHE A 58 0.88 3.14 -12.00
C PHE A 58 0.73 2.11 -13.13
N ILE A 59 -0.49 1.63 -13.35
CA ILE A 59 -0.75 0.60 -14.37
C ILE A 59 -0.47 1.13 -15.78
N SER A 60 -0.77 2.41 -16.04
CA SER A 60 -0.59 2.96 -17.38
C SER A 60 0.85 3.32 -17.71
N GLN A 61 1.69 3.65 -16.72
CA GLN A 61 3.02 4.21 -16.98
C GLN A 61 4.20 3.44 -16.37
N ALA A 62 3.97 2.58 -15.38
CA ALA A 62 5.05 1.80 -14.80
C ALA A 62 5.48 0.67 -15.73
N SER A 63 6.71 0.19 -15.56
CA SER A 63 7.20 -0.95 -16.30
C SER A 63 6.55 -2.24 -15.77
N ASP A 64 6.57 -3.29 -16.60
CA ASP A 64 6.09 -4.60 -16.16
C ASP A 64 6.86 -5.07 -14.93
N GLU A 65 8.16 -4.81 -14.88
CA GLU A 65 8.99 -5.18 -13.74
C GLU A 65 8.51 -4.51 -12.44
N GLU A 66 8.20 -3.22 -12.51
CA GLU A 66 7.68 -2.49 -11.35
C GLU A 66 6.32 -3.04 -10.90
N ILE A 67 5.44 -3.32 -11.84
CA ILE A 67 4.09 -3.83 -11.55
C ILE A 67 4.16 -5.21 -10.90
N ILE A 68 4.99 -6.09 -11.44
CA ILE A 68 5.16 -7.44 -10.89
C ILE A 68 5.79 -7.37 -9.50
N ASP A 69 6.85 -6.57 -9.35
CA ASP A 69 7.53 -6.40 -8.07
C ASP A 69 6.57 -5.90 -6.99
N PHE A 70 5.74 -4.92 -7.31
CA PHE A 70 4.77 -4.35 -6.37
C PHE A 70 3.79 -5.42 -5.88
N ASN A 71 3.23 -6.20 -6.80
CA ASN A 71 2.28 -7.25 -6.46
C ASN A 71 2.92 -8.37 -5.63
N LYS A 72 4.14 -8.75 -6.00
CA LYS A 72 4.87 -9.77 -5.22
C LYS A 72 5.25 -9.27 -3.84
N THR A 73 5.57 -8.00 -3.70
CA THR A 73 5.86 -7.39 -2.40
C THR A 73 4.65 -7.47 -1.48
N ILE A 74 3.45 -7.15 -2.00
CA ILE A 74 2.22 -7.30 -1.23
C ILE A 74 2.08 -8.72 -0.71
N ASN A 75 2.29 -9.71 -1.57
CA ASN A 75 2.16 -11.11 -1.19
C ASN A 75 3.23 -11.53 -0.17
N GLU A 76 4.45 -11.05 -0.30
CA GLU A 76 5.50 -11.32 0.67
C GLU A 76 5.17 -10.77 2.06
N VAL A 77 4.57 -9.58 2.13
CA VAL A 77 4.14 -8.99 3.39
C VAL A 77 3.03 -9.83 4.01
N ILE A 78 2.06 -10.27 3.20
CA ILE A 78 0.97 -11.14 3.66
C ILE A 78 1.52 -12.41 4.30
N LYS A 79 2.52 -13.02 3.67
CA LYS A 79 3.18 -14.22 4.20
C LYS A 79 3.94 -13.93 5.48
N LYS A 80 4.70 -12.84 5.49
CA LYS A 80 5.52 -12.46 6.63
C LYS A 80 4.68 -12.20 7.87
N GLU A 81 3.49 -11.62 7.71
CA GLU A 81 2.59 -11.31 8.80
C GLU A 81 1.63 -12.46 9.15
N ASN A 82 1.81 -13.61 8.52
CA ASN A 82 1.00 -14.81 8.76
C ASN A 82 -0.50 -14.58 8.55
N LEU A 83 -0.87 -13.86 7.51
CA LEU A 83 -2.26 -13.57 7.18
C LEU A 83 -2.86 -14.53 6.17
N ASP A 84 -2.01 -15.31 5.50
CA ASP A 84 -2.39 -16.23 4.43
C ASP A 84 -3.15 -17.44 5.00
N PRO A 85 -4.44 -17.65 4.63
CA PRO A 85 -5.22 -18.79 5.13
C PRO A 85 -4.60 -20.14 4.78
N GLU A 86 -3.87 -20.23 3.67
CA GLU A 86 -3.19 -21.47 3.28
C GLU A 86 -2.06 -21.86 4.24
N ARG A 87 -1.65 -20.94 5.12
CA ARG A 87 -0.56 -21.11 6.08
C ARG A 87 -1.00 -20.80 7.51
N ASN A 88 -2.25 -21.17 7.84
CA ASN A 88 -2.83 -20.98 9.16
C ASN A 88 -3.12 -19.52 9.54
N GLY A 89 -3.12 -18.61 8.57
CA GLY A 89 -3.58 -17.24 8.80
C GLY A 89 -5.09 -17.14 8.71
N ASN A 90 -5.64 -16.05 9.18
CA ASN A 90 -7.09 -15.81 9.17
C ASN A 90 -7.56 -14.87 8.07
N GLY A 91 -6.68 -14.51 7.15
CA GLY A 91 -7.04 -13.65 6.04
C GLY A 91 -6.76 -12.18 6.31
N TYR A 92 -7.11 -11.36 5.34
CA TYR A 92 -6.76 -9.94 5.37
C TYR A 92 -7.69 -9.18 4.44
N ARG A 93 -7.65 -7.87 4.53
CA ARG A 93 -8.30 -6.99 3.57
C ARG A 93 -7.23 -6.17 2.85
N LEU A 94 -7.31 -6.12 1.53
CA LEU A 94 -6.39 -5.35 0.69
C LEU A 94 -7.19 -4.19 0.09
N ILE A 95 -6.77 -2.95 0.36
CA ILE A 95 -7.52 -1.76 -0.03
C ILE A 95 -6.62 -0.79 -0.79
N ALA A 96 -7.13 -0.29 -1.92
CA ALA A 96 -6.55 0.82 -2.65
C ALA A 96 -7.61 1.90 -2.81
N ASN A 97 -7.29 3.12 -2.41
CA ASN A 97 -8.21 4.26 -2.50
C ASN A 97 -7.75 5.22 -3.59
N THR A 98 -8.68 5.71 -4.40
CA THR A 98 -8.37 6.65 -5.47
C THR A 98 -9.44 7.73 -5.55
N GLY A 99 -8.99 8.98 -5.67
CA GLY A 99 -9.87 10.10 -5.93
C GLY A 99 -10.76 10.49 -4.76
N LEU A 100 -11.76 11.33 -5.05
CA LEU A 100 -12.64 11.87 -4.02
C LEU A 100 -13.53 10.80 -3.41
N ASN A 101 -14.13 9.94 -4.26
CA ASN A 101 -15.03 8.90 -3.76
C ASN A 101 -14.31 7.80 -3.01
N GLY A 102 -13.04 7.55 -3.32
CA GLY A 102 -12.22 6.58 -2.60
C GLY A 102 -11.51 7.18 -1.39
N VAL A 103 -11.59 8.51 -1.24
CA VAL A 103 -10.94 9.26 -0.15
C VAL A 103 -9.44 8.96 -0.07
N GLN A 104 -8.75 9.17 -1.19
CA GLN A 104 -7.29 9.03 -1.20
C GLN A 104 -6.67 10.23 -0.49
N GLU A 105 -6.07 9.98 0.67
CA GLU A 105 -5.52 11.06 1.51
C GLU A 105 -4.11 11.48 1.09
N VAL A 106 -3.25 10.52 0.72
CA VAL A 106 -1.87 10.80 0.29
C VAL A 106 -1.76 10.57 -1.21
N PRO A 107 -1.32 11.58 -1.99
CA PRO A 107 -1.25 11.47 -3.46
C PRO A 107 -0.01 10.72 -3.95
N HIS A 108 0.20 9.53 -3.42
CA HIS A 108 1.18 8.55 -3.83
C HIS A 108 0.53 7.19 -3.66
N LEU A 109 0.51 6.39 -4.72
CA LEU A 109 -0.16 5.09 -4.69
C LEU A 109 0.26 4.27 -3.47
N HIS A 110 -0.73 3.76 -2.76
CA HIS A 110 -0.48 2.85 -1.65
C HIS A 110 -1.64 1.88 -1.49
N PHE A 111 -1.29 0.65 -1.16
CA PHE A 111 -2.26 -0.38 -0.80
C PHE A 111 -2.16 -0.59 0.70
N HIS A 112 -3.34 -0.71 1.34
CA HIS A 112 -3.42 -1.06 2.75
C HIS A 112 -3.57 -2.56 2.88
N ILE A 113 -2.79 -3.18 3.76
CA ILE A 113 -2.99 -4.57 4.16
C ILE A 113 -3.47 -4.53 5.60
N LEU A 114 -4.70 -4.96 5.83
CA LEU A 114 -5.33 -4.95 7.15
C LEU A 114 -5.61 -6.37 7.60
N GLY A 115 -5.23 -6.69 8.83
CA GLY A 115 -5.47 -8.02 9.38
C GLY A 115 -5.42 -8.03 10.89
N GLY A 116 -5.48 -9.24 11.46
CA GLY A 116 -5.38 -9.42 12.90
C GLY A 116 -6.72 -9.42 13.62
N ARG A 117 -7.82 -9.14 12.93
CA ARG A 117 -9.18 -9.22 13.45
C ARG A 117 -10.17 -9.25 12.30
N ASN A 118 -11.43 -9.54 12.60
CA ASN A 118 -12.52 -9.43 11.64
C ASN A 118 -12.69 -7.94 11.29
N MET A 119 -12.66 -7.62 10.00
CA MET A 119 -12.70 -6.23 9.52
C MET A 119 -14.13 -5.69 9.40
N GLY A 120 -15.15 -6.52 9.66
CA GLY A 120 -16.54 -6.10 9.56
C GLY A 120 -17.04 -6.04 8.13
N VAL A 121 -18.11 -5.25 7.90
CA VAL A 121 -18.67 -5.09 6.55
C VAL A 121 -17.67 -4.46 5.60
N MET A 122 -17.82 -4.73 4.31
CA MET A 122 -16.90 -4.23 3.31
C MET A 122 -16.90 -2.71 3.24
N VAL A 123 -18.08 -2.10 3.20
CA VAL A 123 -18.28 -0.65 3.20
C VAL A 123 -19.51 -0.33 4.04
N PRO A 124 -19.49 0.77 4.81
CA PRO A 124 -20.69 1.21 5.54
C PRO A 124 -21.83 1.48 4.56
N ARG A 125 -23.02 1.01 4.91
CA ARG A 125 -24.21 1.26 4.10
C ARG A 125 -24.86 2.57 4.52
N LYS A 126 -25.40 3.28 3.54
CA LYS A 126 -26.14 4.54 3.80
C LYS A 126 -27.55 4.45 3.34
#